data_00beffca5940af8fe035f2367cee4db3
#
_entry.id   00beffca5940af8fe035f2367cee4db3
#
_cell.length_a   1.000
_cell.length_b   1.000
_cell.length_c   1.000
_cell.angle_alpha   90.00
_cell.angle_beta   90.00
_cell.angle_gamma   90.00
#
_symmetry.space_group_name_H-M   'P 1'
#
loop_
_entity.id
_entity.type
_entity.pdbx_description
1 polymer ?
#
loop_
_entity_poly.entity_id
_entity_poly.type
_entity_poly.pdbx_seq_one_letter_code
_entity_poly.pdbx_strand_id
1 'polypeptide(L)'
;MYENELIDYLTKYNGFRKDYKNLFPNKEETIRLLLKITLPNDLEPSFFEMEQDFIRNMNSRIQVTDPKSLKYIDGVALFLGNPLFIKANILMDPLFSSLYQPESLMKREFSDDLLFHGGIEIRKDLLEELSKQGHEMSEGEIHLTKGYALPFKEIIHCSFPNELETNEDVESFSEAYLNVLKTFEKQKGKTLVVPLLNNKKEENIFFIKTAKSYLKTMGSKKKIIFVTNDENTYNESMFLF
;
A
#
# COMPACT_ATOMS: atom_id res chain seq x y z
N MET A 1 20.23 7.80 -15.29
CA MET A 1 20.54 9.22 -15.29
C MET A 1 19.86 9.90 -14.11
N TYR A 2 18.59 9.70 -13.89
CA TYR A 2 17.81 10.35 -12.82
C TYR A 2 18.10 9.93 -11.37
N GLU A 3 18.68 8.75 -11.10
CA GLU A 3 18.93 8.26 -9.73
C GLU A 3 19.81 9.22 -8.91
N ASN A 4 20.91 9.69 -9.50
CA ASN A 4 21.82 10.61 -8.79
C ASN A 4 21.17 11.99 -8.59
N GLU A 5 20.42 12.47 -9.58
CA GLU A 5 19.71 13.74 -9.51
C GLU A 5 18.63 13.71 -8.42
N LEU A 6 17.89 12.59 -8.34
CA LEU A 6 16.87 12.37 -7.30
C LEU A 6 17.49 12.32 -5.90
N ILE A 7 18.59 11.55 -5.74
CA ILE A 7 19.32 11.49 -4.48
C ILE A 7 19.86 12.86 -4.09
N ASP A 8 20.46 13.61 -5.04
CA ASP A 8 21.02 14.93 -4.78
C ASP A 8 19.93 15.93 -4.36
N TYR A 9 18.79 15.91 -5.04
CA TYR A 9 17.65 16.76 -4.71
C TYR A 9 17.11 16.45 -3.30
N LEU A 10 16.78 15.18 -3.01
CA LEU A 10 16.24 14.78 -1.73
C LEU A 10 17.22 14.99 -0.56
N THR A 11 18.52 14.75 -0.82
CA THR A 11 19.56 14.99 0.18
C THR A 11 19.63 16.48 0.55
N LYS A 12 19.61 17.36 -0.45
CA LYS A 12 19.60 18.82 -0.26
C LYS A 12 18.32 19.28 0.44
N TYR A 13 17.17 18.80 -0.05
CA TYR A 13 15.86 19.16 0.48
C TYR A 13 15.72 18.81 1.97
N ASN A 14 16.17 17.63 2.39
CA ASN A 14 16.15 17.19 3.78
C ASN A 14 17.29 17.77 4.62
N GLY A 15 18.11 18.66 4.09
CA GLY A 15 19.20 19.34 4.81
C GLY A 15 20.39 18.44 5.17
N PHE A 16 20.53 17.29 4.52
CA PHE A 16 21.65 16.40 4.77
C PHE A 16 22.93 16.86 4.09
N ARG A 17 24.10 16.50 4.70
CA ARG A 17 25.41 16.72 4.10
C ARG A 17 25.63 15.80 2.89
N LYS A 18 26.48 16.19 1.95
CA LYS A 18 26.77 15.45 0.71
C LYS A 18 27.26 14.01 0.93
N ASP A 19 27.86 13.71 2.06
CA ASP A 19 28.40 12.39 2.44
C ASP A 19 27.31 11.36 2.75
N TYR A 20 26.06 11.81 2.92
CA TYR A 20 24.91 10.93 3.17
C TYR A 20 24.68 9.91 2.05
N LYS A 21 25.16 10.22 0.84
CA LYS A 21 25.09 9.32 -0.33
C LYS A 21 25.82 7.98 -0.12
N ASN A 22 26.75 7.92 0.82
CA ASN A 22 27.62 6.75 1.06
C ASN A 22 27.17 5.90 2.24
N LEU A 23 26.04 6.22 2.88
CA LEU A 23 25.56 5.48 4.06
C LEU A 23 24.94 4.13 3.69
N PHE A 24 24.51 3.96 2.45
CA PHE A 24 23.85 2.74 1.99
C PHE A 24 24.62 2.12 0.82
N PRO A 25 24.71 0.77 0.76
CA PRO A 25 25.47 0.06 -0.26
C PRO A 25 24.91 0.20 -1.67
N ASN A 26 23.62 0.58 -1.81
CA ASN A 26 23.01 0.80 -3.11
C ASN A 26 22.11 2.04 -3.13
N LYS A 27 21.90 2.58 -4.34
CA LYS A 27 21.12 3.80 -4.57
C LYS A 27 19.64 3.61 -4.28
N GLU A 28 19.10 2.43 -4.53
CA GLU A 28 17.70 2.11 -4.29
C GLU A 28 17.35 2.28 -2.80
N GLU A 29 18.15 1.70 -1.91
CA GLU A 29 17.97 1.86 -0.46
C GLU A 29 18.10 3.33 -0.02
N THR A 30 19.04 4.06 -0.63
CA THR A 30 19.19 5.50 -0.38
C THR A 30 17.93 6.27 -0.78
N ILE A 31 17.38 6.03 -1.97
CA ILE A 31 16.16 6.68 -2.44
C ILE A 31 14.96 6.32 -1.55
N ARG A 32 14.80 5.05 -1.21
CA ARG A 32 13.72 4.58 -0.32
C ARG A 32 13.71 5.32 1.02
N LEU A 33 14.87 5.40 1.66
CA LEU A 33 15.00 6.11 2.94
C LEU A 33 14.69 7.61 2.77
N LEU A 34 15.27 8.25 1.76
CA LEU A 34 15.05 9.67 1.52
C LEU A 34 13.57 9.98 1.25
N LEU A 35 12.88 9.18 0.45
CA LEU A 35 11.44 9.32 0.22
C LEU A 35 10.63 9.13 1.52
N LYS A 36 11.01 8.13 2.33
CA LYS A 36 10.33 7.86 3.61
C LYS A 36 10.35 9.04 4.57
N ILE A 37 11.47 9.76 4.65
CA ILE A 37 11.65 10.90 5.57
C ILE A 37 11.24 12.25 4.97
N THR A 38 11.00 12.31 3.65
CA THR A 38 10.67 13.56 2.96
C THR A 38 9.21 13.94 3.21
N LEU A 39 8.98 15.17 3.67
CA LEU A 39 7.63 15.76 3.74
C LEU A 39 7.30 16.38 2.38
N PRO A 40 6.20 15.99 1.73
CA PRO A 40 5.95 16.38 0.33
C PRO A 40 5.40 17.79 0.13
N ASN A 41 5.04 18.51 1.20
CA ASN A 41 4.26 19.74 1.11
C ASN A 41 4.98 20.90 0.39
N ASP A 42 6.31 20.95 0.49
CA ASP A 42 7.14 22.03 -0.04
C ASP A 42 7.97 21.60 -1.25
N LEU A 43 7.66 20.44 -1.84
CA LEU A 43 8.35 19.95 -3.03
C LEU A 43 7.89 20.70 -4.28
N GLU A 44 8.85 21.07 -5.12
CA GLU A 44 8.57 21.75 -6.39
C GLU A 44 7.86 20.81 -7.39
N PRO A 45 6.98 21.35 -8.26
CA PRO A 45 6.30 20.53 -9.29
C PRO A 45 7.26 19.73 -10.18
N SER A 46 8.41 20.31 -10.52
CA SER A 46 9.47 19.66 -11.31
C SER A 46 10.04 18.41 -10.64
N PHE A 47 10.03 18.35 -9.31
CA PHE A 47 10.46 17.17 -8.57
C PHE A 47 9.51 15.98 -8.81
N PHE A 48 8.20 16.20 -8.76
CA PHE A 48 7.22 15.13 -8.98
C PHE A 48 7.33 14.54 -10.39
N GLU A 49 7.56 15.38 -11.41
CA GLU A 49 7.77 14.90 -12.78
C GLU A 49 9.02 14.02 -12.88
N MET A 50 10.13 14.48 -12.32
CA MET A 50 11.40 13.72 -12.30
C MET A 50 11.28 12.41 -11.55
N GLU A 51 10.63 12.41 -10.37
CA GLU A 51 10.40 11.22 -9.57
C GLU A 51 9.52 10.22 -10.32
N GLN A 52 8.39 10.67 -10.87
CA GLN A 52 7.47 9.82 -11.62
C GLN A 52 8.15 9.18 -12.85
N ASP A 53 8.98 9.90 -13.57
CA ASP A 53 9.72 9.36 -14.71
C ASP A 53 10.75 8.30 -14.26
N PHE A 54 11.44 8.54 -13.15
CA PHE A 54 12.35 7.56 -12.55
C PHE A 54 11.60 6.30 -12.17
N ILE A 55 10.49 6.43 -11.41
CA ILE A 55 9.71 5.29 -10.92
C ILE A 55 9.09 4.50 -12.07
N ARG A 56 8.50 5.16 -13.08
CA ARG A 56 7.94 4.48 -14.26
C ARG A 56 9.00 3.68 -15.01
N ASN A 57 10.20 4.22 -15.17
CA ASN A 57 11.31 3.52 -15.80
C ASN A 57 11.73 2.28 -15.00
N MET A 58 11.82 2.40 -13.69
CA MET A 58 12.11 1.29 -12.79
C MET A 58 11.01 0.22 -12.85
N ASN A 59 9.75 0.62 -12.68
CA ASN A 59 8.60 -0.28 -12.69
C ASN A 59 8.39 -0.97 -14.05
N SER A 60 8.81 -0.37 -15.17
CA SER A 60 8.68 -0.97 -16.50
C SER A 60 9.44 -2.28 -16.67
N ARG A 61 10.40 -2.55 -15.79
CA ARG A 61 11.19 -3.79 -15.76
C ARG A 61 10.53 -4.89 -14.95
N ILE A 62 9.45 -4.60 -14.26
CA ILE A 62 8.74 -5.54 -13.39
C ILE A 62 7.54 -6.11 -14.13
N GLN A 63 7.40 -7.44 -14.08
CA GLN A 63 6.27 -8.10 -14.70
C GLN A 63 4.97 -7.83 -13.92
N VAL A 64 3.97 -7.30 -14.61
CA VAL A 64 2.63 -7.06 -14.06
C VAL A 64 1.74 -8.27 -14.32
N THR A 65 1.15 -8.83 -13.28
CA THR A 65 0.26 -9.99 -13.38
C THR A 65 -1.14 -9.58 -13.86
N ASP A 66 -1.69 -10.28 -14.87
CA ASP A 66 -3.08 -10.09 -15.29
C ASP A 66 -4.01 -10.90 -14.37
N PRO A 67 -4.95 -10.27 -13.67
CA PRO A 67 -5.88 -10.94 -12.77
C PRO A 67 -6.81 -11.94 -13.47
N LYS A 68 -6.92 -11.89 -14.81
CA LYS A 68 -7.70 -12.86 -15.58
C LYS A 68 -7.09 -14.27 -15.57
N SER A 69 -5.79 -14.37 -15.32
CA SER A 69 -5.08 -15.65 -15.21
C SER A 69 -5.31 -16.36 -13.86
N LEU A 70 -5.90 -15.69 -12.88
CA LEU A 70 -6.10 -16.21 -11.55
C LEU A 70 -7.37 -17.06 -11.44
N LYS A 71 -7.30 -18.12 -10.63
CA LYS A 71 -8.46 -18.94 -10.27
C LYS A 71 -9.23 -18.28 -9.12
N TYR A 72 -10.51 -18.01 -9.35
CA TYR A 72 -11.39 -17.42 -8.34
C TYR A 72 -12.33 -18.48 -7.74
N ILE A 73 -12.48 -18.48 -6.42
CA ILE A 73 -13.44 -19.27 -5.66
C ILE A 73 -14.27 -18.31 -4.81
N ASP A 74 -15.58 -18.32 -4.98
CA ASP A 74 -16.52 -17.39 -4.30
C ASP A 74 -16.15 -15.90 -4.48
N GLY A 75 -15.63 -15.53 -5.65
CA GLY A 75 -15.25 -14.15 -5.97
C GLY A 75 -13.88 -13.74 -5.48
N VAL A 76 -13.16 -14.61 -4.78
CA VAL A 76 -11.80 -14.34 -4.25
C VAL A 76 -10.74 -15.23 -4.89
N ALA A 77 -9.52 -14.72 -5.01
CA ALA A 77 -8.35 -15.46 -5.45
C ALA A 77 -7.18 -15.25 -4.48
N LEU A 78 -6.27 -16.23 -4.41
CA LEU A 78 -5.00 -16.13 -3.71
C LEU A 78 -3.86 -16.15 -4.74
N PHE A 79 -2.87 -15.29 -4.56
CA PHE A 79 -1.74 -15.18 -5.46
C PHE A 79 -0.42 -15.01 -4.68
N LEU A 80 0.59 -15.80 -5.04
CA LEU A 80 1.95 -15.64 -4.55
C LEU A 80 2.71 -14.69 -5.49
N GLY A 81 3.03 -13.50 -5.02
CA GLY A 81 3.70 -12.47 -5.81
C GLY A 81 3.66 -11.10 -5.13
N ASN A 82 4.09 -10.07 -5.86
CA ASN A 82 4.10 -8.71 -5.33
C ASN A 82 2.72 -8.04 -5.52
N PRO A 83 2.05 -7.60 -4.43
CA PRO A 83 0.74 -6.96 -4.50
C PRO A 83 0.73 -5.66 -5.31
N LEU A 84 1.86 -4.97 -5.44
CA LEU A 84 1.96 -3.71 -6.18
C LEU A 84 1.93 -3.88 -7.71
N PHE A 85 2.17 -5.10 -8.23
CA PHE A 85 2.29 -5.36 -9.66
C PHE A 85 1.22 -6.31 -10.21
N ILE A 86 -0.03 -6.04 -9.83
CA ILE A 86 -1.21 -6.71 -10.37
C ILE A 86 -2.04 -5.67 -11.13
N LYS A 87 -2.45 -5.97 -12.36
CA LYS A 87 -3.31 -5.10 -13.18
C LYS A 87 -4.75 -5.12 -12.68
N ALA A 88 -4.99 -4.56 -11.51
CA ALA A 88 -6.31 -4.45 -10.89
C ALA A 88 -6.80 -2.99 -10.86
N ASN A 89 -8.04 -2.78 -10.40
CA ASN A 89 -8.57 -1.42 -10.35
C ASN A 89 -8.15 -0.70 -9.07
N ILE A 90 -8.17 -1.40 -7.95
CA ILE A 90 -8.01 -0.82 -6.62
C ILE A 90 -7.02 -1.65 -5.82
N LEU A 91 -6.17 -0.99 -5.06
CA LEU A 91 -5.27 -1.57 -4.08
C LEU A 91 -5.72 -1.14 -2.68
N MET A 92 -5.72 -2.06 -1.72
CA MET A 92 -5.82 -1.73 -0.29
C MET A 92 -4.43 -1.47 0.27
N ASP A 93 -4.26 -0.37 0.97
CA ASP A 93 -3.09 -0.06 1.79
C ASP A 93 -3.48 -0.12 3.27
N PRO A 94 -3.10 -1.18 3.99
CA PRO A 94 -3.35 -1.31 5.42
C PRO A 94 -2.32 -0.49 6.19
N LEU A 95 -2.76 0.59 6.81
CA LEU A 95 -1.93 1.42 7.66
C LEU A 95 -2.03 0.92 9.11
N PHE A 96 -0.93 0.40 9.65
CA PHE A 96 -0.83 -0.07 11.04
C PHE A 96 -0.09 0.90 11.97
N SER A 97 0.44 2.00 11.45
CA SER A 97 1.15 2.98 12.24
C SER A 97 0.87 4.38 11.73
N SER A 98 1.05 5.36 12.60
CA SER A 98 1.01 6.77 12.21
C SER A 98 1.96 7.01 11.03
N LEU A 99 1.47 7.71 10.00
CA LEU A 99 2.26 8.17 8.85
C LEU A 99 3.53 8.96 9.23
N TYR A 100 3.68 9.29 10.48
CA TYR A 100 4.70 10.19 11.03
C TYR A 100 5.67 9.52 12.01
N GLN A 101 5.55 8.21 12.32
CA GLN A 101 6.45 7.60 13.29
C GLN A 101 7.81 7.23 12.65
N PRO A 102 8.89 7.94 13.02
CA PRO A 102 10.24 7.65 12.51
C PRO A 102 10.86 6.38 13.10
N GLU A 103 10.22 5.75 14.08
CA GLU A 103 10.81 4.63 14.86
C GLU A 103 10.99 3.35 14.05
N SER A 104 10.32 3.19 12.92
CA SER A 104 10.46 2.05 12.02
C SER A 104 11.34 2.30 10.80
N LEU A 105 12.23 3.30 10.81
CA LEU A 105 13.08 3.65 9.65
C LEU A 105 13.85 2.47 9.05
N MET A 106 14.10 1.42 9.83
CA MET A 106 14.83 0.22 9.41
C MET A 106 13.91 -0.95 9.02
N LYS A 107 12.61 -0.88 9.27
CA LYS A 107 11.66 -1.93 8.86
C LYS A 107 11.06 -1.61 7.50
N ARG A 108 11.14 -2.58 6.61
CA ARG A 108 10.51 -2.51 5.29
C ARG A 108 9.04 -2.89 5.43
N GLU A 109 8.19 -1.89 5.48
CA GLU A 109 6.74 -2.08 5.53
C GLU A 109 6.14 -2.00 4.12
N PHE A 110 4.94 -2.56 3.96
CA PHE A 110 4.22 -2.49 2.68
C PHE A 110 4.04 -1.04 2.19
N SER A 111 3.71 -0.12 3.09
CA SER A 111 3.55 1.30 2.76
C SER A 111 4.85 1.96 2.27
N ASP A 112 6.03 1.50 2.70
CA ASP A 112 7.31 1.98 2.16
C ASP A 112 7.52 1.52 0.72
N ASP A 113 7.19 0.28 0.39
CA ASP A 113 7.23 -0.23 -0.98
C ASP A 113 6.19 0.47 -1.86
N LEU A 114 5.01 0.77 -1.30
CA LEU A 114 3.97 1.54 -1.96
C LEU A 114 4.47 2.94 -2.38
N LEU A 115 5.10 3.67 -1.46
CA LEU A 115 5.67 4.99 -1.74
C LEU A 115 6.81 4.91 -2.76
N PHE A 116 7.70 3.94 -2.64
CA PHE A 116 8.84 3.77 -3.55
C PHE A 116 8.40 3.45 -4.98
N HIS A 117 7.36 2.66 -5.17
CA HIS A 117 6.87 2.24 -6.49
C HIS A 117 5.73 3.09 -7.03
N GLY A 118 5.02 3.82 -6.18
CA GLY A 118 3.91 4.68 -6.55
C GLY A 118 4.26 6.16 -6.67
N GLY A 119 5.23 6.59 -5.87
CA GLY A 119 5.67 7.98 -5.77
C GLY A 119 5.15 8.69 -4.52
N ILE A 120 5.87 9.74 -4.14
CA ILE A 120 5.57 10.52 -2.94
C ILE A 120 4.25 11.31 -3.05
N GLU A 121 3.70 11.46 -4.26
CA GLU A 121 2.40 12.09 -4.49
C GLU A 121 1.26 11.36 -3.76
N ILE A 122 1.38 10.02 -3.58
CA ILE A 122 0.41 9.25 -2.77
C ILE A 122 0.36 9.82 -1.35
N ARG A 123 1.54 10.03 -0.75
CA ARG A 123 1.65 10.61 0.60
C ARG A 123 1.19 12.06 0.64
N LYS A 124 1.48 12.83 -0.41
CA LYS A 124 1.02 14.22 -0.53
C LYS A 124 -0.50 14.31 -0.51
N ASP A 125 -1.18 13.54 -1.38
CA ASP A 125 -2.64 13.52 -1.44
C ASP A 125 -3.25 13.13 -0.08
N LEU A 126 -2.69 12.11 0.58
CA LEU A 126 -3.18 11.65 1.87
C LEU A 126 -3.01 12.72 2.96
N LEU A 127 -1.84 13.38 3.01
CA LEU A 127 -1.58 14.45 3.97
C LEU A 127 -2.45 15.70 3.73
N GLU A 128 -2.73 16.03 2.46
CA GLU A 128 -3.64 17.12 2.12
C GLU A 128 -5.07 16.84 2.59
N GLU A 129 -5.56 15.60 2.48
CA GLU A 129 -6.88 15.22 3.00
C GLU A 129 -6.93 15.28 4.53
N LEU A 130 -5.93 14.73 5.22
CA LEU A 130 -5.83 14.79 6.69
C LEU A 130 -5.73 16.23 7.20
N SER A 131 -4.97 17.09 6.51
CA SER A 131 -4.86 18.51 6.84
C SER A 131 -6.20 19.24 6.74
N LYS A 132 -7.05 18.91 5.76
CA LYS A 132 -8.41 19.49 5.63
C LYS A 132 -9.34 19.04 6.76
N GLN A 133 -9.15 17.80 7.25
CA GLN A 133 -9.94 17.27 8.37
C GLN A 133 -9.49 17.81 9.72
N GLY A 134 -8.23 18.22 9.86
CA GLY A 134 -7.67 18.79 11.09
C GLY A 134 -7.33 17.76 12.17
N HIS A 135 -7.29 16.47 11.85
CA HIS A 135 -6.88 15.40 12.76
C HIS A 135 -6.08 14.31 12.01
N GLU A 136 -5.37 13.49 12.77
CA GLU A 136 -4.72 12.28 12.26
C GLU A 136 -5.78 11.22 11.87
N MET A 137 -5.36 10.26 11.04
CA MET A 137 -6.22 9.18 10.61
C MET A 137 -6.63 8.29 11.79
N SER A 138 -7.93 8.22 12.05
CA SER A 138 -8.49 7.37 13.11
C SER A 138 -8.61 5.91 12.65
N GLU A 139 -8.65 4.97 13.58
CA GLU A 139 -8.89 3.56 13.27
C GLU A 139 -10.20 3.38 12.49
N GLY A 140 -10.14 2.56 11.44
CA GLY A 140 -11.28 2.31 10.54
C GLY A 140 -11.59 3.44 9.57
N GLU A 141 -10.87 4.56 9.64
CA GLU A 141 -11.01 5.66 8.69
C GLU A 141 -10.46 5.28 7.32
N ILE A 142 -11.12 5.77 6.27
CA ILE A 142 -10.81 5.45 4.87
C ILE A 142 -10.46 6.72 4.12
N HIS A 143 -9.31 6.70 3.44
CA HIS A 143 -8.91 7.70 2.46
C HIS A 143 -8.66 7.08 1.10
N LEU A 144 -8.87 7.86 0.04
CA LEU A 144 -8.67 7.44 -1.33
C LEU A 144 -7.63 8.32 -2.00
N THR A 145 -6.63 7.69 -2.61
CA THR A 145 -5.68 8.38 -3.48
C THR A 145 -5.62 7.73 -4.86
N LYS A 146 -4.95 8.38 -5.80
CA LYS A 146 -4.61 7.80 -7.10
C LYS A 146 -3.48 6.79 -6.94
N GLY A 147 -3.36 5.86 -7.91
CA GLY A 147 -2.27 4.88 -7.95
C GLY A 147 -0.95 5.42 -8.52
N TYR A 148 -0.97 6.60 -9.17
CA TYR A 148 0.18 7.27 -9.81
C TYR A 148 0.99 6.34 -10.73
N ALA A 149 2.23 5.98 -10.36
CA ALA A 149 3.08 5.09 -11.15
C ALA A 149 2.73 3.60 -11.02
N LEU A 150 1.79 3.23 -10.14
CA LEU A 150 1.32 1.85 -9.96
C LEU A 150 0.23 1.48 -10.97
N PRO A 151 0.00 0.18 -11.24
CA PRO A 151 -1.00 -0.28 -12.19
C PRO A 151 -2.45 -0.20 -11.66
N PHE A 152 -2.72 0.61 -10.65
CA PHE A 152 -4.02 0.81 -10.02
C PHE A 152 -4.60 2.18 -10.39
N LYS A 153 -5.92 2.28 -10.41
CA LYS A 153 -6.59 3.57 -10.57
C LYS A 153 -6.69 4.33 -9.24
N GLU A 154 -6.95 3.58 -8.18
CA GLU A 154 -7.20 4.11 -6.84
C GLU A 154 -6.53 3.21 -5.80
N ILE A 155 -6.17 3.82 -4.66
CA ILE A 155 -5.69 3.15 -3.46
C ILE A 155 -6.67 3.48 -2.33
N ILE A 156 -7.11 2.45 -1.62
CA ILE A 156 -7.89 2.59 -0.40
C ILE A 156 -6.93 2.48 0.78
N HIS A 157 -6.63 3.59 1.41
CA HIS A 157 -5.89 3.64 2.67
C HIS A 157 -6.86 3.43 3.82
N CYS A 158 -6.55 2.51 4.71
CA CYS A 158 -7.36 2.23 5.90
C CYS A 158 -6.46 2.08 7.11
N SER A 159 -6.76 2.82 8.19
CA SER A 159 -6.06 2.65 9.45
C SER A 159 -6.61 1.43 10.19
N PHE A 160 -5.71 0.54 10.60
CA PHE A 160 -6.02 -0.65 11.40
C PHE A 160 -5.38 -0.55 12.78
N PRO A 161 -5.97 -1.16 13.83
CA PRO A 161 -5.30 -1.33 15.11
C PRO A 161 -3.96 -2.04 14.95
N ASN A 162 -2.94 -1.58 15.66
CA ASN A 162 -1.61 -2.17 15.60
C ASN A 162 -1.53 -3.58 16.16
N GLU A 163 -2.29 -3.84 17.21
CA GLU A 163 -2.32 -5.10 17.95
C GLU A 163 -3.78 -5.51 18.20
N LEU A 164 -4.04 -6.81 18.31
CA LEU A 164 -5.35 -7.37 18.58
C LEU A 164 -5.34 -8.03 19.98
N GLU A 165 -5.08 -7.24 21.01
CA GLU A 165 -4.95 -7.73 22.38
C GLU A 165 -6.29 -7.83 23.11
N THR A 166 -7.23 -6.97 22.74
CA THR A 166 -8.54 -6.87 23.38
C THR A 166 -9.69 -7.19 22.42
N ASN A 167 -10.87 -7.48 22.95
CA ASN A 167 -12.06 -7.65 22.12
C ASN A 167 -12.41 -6.38 21.36
N GLU A 168 -12.11 -5.21 21.92
CA GLU A 168 -12.34 -3.92 21.31
C GLU A 168 -11.44 -3.73 20.07
N ASP A 169 -10.17 -4.14 20.15
CA ASP A 169 -9.25 -4.12 18.99
C ASP A 169 -9.74 -5.04 17.88
N VAL A 170 -10.25 -6.23 18.22
CA VAL A 170 -10.83 -7.17 17.24
C VAL A 170 -12.08 -6.58 16.58
N GLU A 171 -12.94 -5.89 17.32
CA GLU A 171 -14.12 -5.22 16.77
C GLU A 171 -13.71 -4.07 15.86
N SER A 172 -12.77 -3.20 16.29
CA SER A 172 -12.21 -2.10 15.49
C SER A 172 -11.57 -2.60 14.21
N PHE A 173 -10.79 -3.67 14.28
CA PHE A 173 -10.17 -4.32 13.10
C PHE A 173 -11.23 -4.84 12.11
N SER A 174 -12.26 -5.48 12.65
CA SER A 174 -13.37 -6.02 11.86
C SER A 174 -14.14 -4.90 11.15
N GLU A 175 -14.42 -3.82 11.85
CA GLU A 175 -15.12 -2.66 11.32
C GLU A 175 -14.28 -1.94 10.26
N ALA A 176 -12.99 -1.75 10.50
CA ALA A 176 -12.05 -1.18 9.53
C ALA A 176 -12.08 -1.94 8.21
N TYR A 177 -11.99 -3.28 8.26
CA TYR A 177 -12.04 -4.09 7.03
C TYR A 177 -13.41 -4.05 6.33
N LEU A 178 -14.49 -4.05 7.08
CA LEU A 178 -15.82 -3.87 6.51
C LEU A 178 -15.98 -2.51 5.83
N ASN A 179 -15.35 -1.46 6.37
CA ASN A 179 -15.33 -0.14 5.74
C ASN A 179 -14.56 -0.14 4.41
N VAL A 180 -13.45 -0.88 4.32
CA VAL A 180 -12.75 -1.12 3.04
C VAL A 180 -13.69 -1.79 2.03
N LEU A 181 -14.36 -2.87 2.40
CA LEU A 181 -15.28 -3.60 1.51
C LEU A 181 -16.46 -2.75 1.06
N LYS A 182 -17.09 -2.00 1.97
CA LYS A 182 -18.18 -1.05 1.67
C LYS A 182 -17.72 0.05 0.73
N THR A 183 -16.49 0.57 0.93
CA THR A 183 -15.91 1.59 0.06
C THR A 183 -15.62 1.01 -1.32
N PHE A 184 -15.00 -0.17 -1.39
CA PHE A 184 -14.78 -0.89 -2.65
C PHE A 184 -16.09 -1.13 -3.41
N GLU A 185 -17.16 -1.54 -2.72
CA GLU A 185 -18.46 -1.78 -3.39
C GLU A 185 -19.01 -0.53 -4.06
N LYS A 186 -18.81 0.64 -3.49
CA LYS A 186 -19.24 1.94 -4.05
C LYS A 186 -18.40 2.39 -5.25
N GLN A 187 -17.14 1.94 -5.37
CA GLN A 187 -16.28 2.34 -6.46
C GLN A 187 -16.69 1.66 -7.79
N LYS A 188 -16.37 2.32 -8.92
CA LYS A 188 -16.59 1.75 -10.26
C LYS A 188 -15.66 0.56 -10.57
N GLY A 189 -14.55 0.44 -9.88
CA GLY A 189 -13.58 -0.64 -10.02
C GLY A 189 -14.20 -1.99 -9.65
N LYS A 190 -13.83 -3.05 -10.38
CA LYS A 190 -14.35 -4.41 -10.19
C LYS A 190 -13.40 -5.35 -9.49
N THR A 191 -12.15 -4.96 -9.31
CA THR A 191 -11.10 -5.78 -8.71
C THR A 191 -10.37 -5.01 -7.63
N LEU A 192 -10.27 -5.60 -6.45
CA LEU A 192 -9.50 -5.12 -5.30
C LEU A 192 -8.35 -6.07 -5.03
N VAL A 193 -7.15 -5.54 -4.85
CA VAL A 193 -5.99 -6.27 -4.31
C VAL A 193 -5.89 -5.99 -2.83
N VAL A 194 -5.78 -7.04 -2.04
CA VAL A 194 -5.58 -7.00 -0.59
C VAL A 194 -4.26 -7.67 -0.27
N PRO A 195 -3.24 -6.92 0.17
CA PRO A 195 -2.01 -7.51 0.66
C PRO A 195 -2.29 -8.36 1.91
N LEU A 196 -1.79 -9.59 1.93
CA LEU A 196 -1.78 -10.38 3.16
C LEU A 196 -0.61 -9.93 4.05
N LEU A 197 -0.84 -10.01 5.34
CA LEU A 197 0.09 -9.54 6.37
C LEU A 197 1.04 -10.67 6.76
N ASN A 198 2.34 -10.44 6.69
CA ASN A 198 3.33 -11.43 7.10
C ASN A 198 3.25 -11.67 8.61
N ASN A 199 3.27 -12.95 9.01
CA ASN A 199 3.17 -13.38 10.40
C ASN A 199 1.86 -12.99 11.13
N LYS A 200 0.80 -12.69 10.38
CA LYS A 200 -0.52 -12.30 10.88
C LYS A 200 -1.59 -13.27 10.34
N LYS A 201 -1.46 -14.54 10.74
CA LYS A 201 -2.30 -15.62 10.21
C LYS A 201 -3.79 -15.43 10.49
N GLU A 202 -4.13 -15.04 11.70
CA GLU A 202 -5.53 -14.91 12.12
C GLU A 202 -6.20 -13.73 11.40
N GLU A 203 -5.52 -12.62 11.26
CA GLU A 203 -5.97 -11.45 10.51
C GLU A 203 -6.18 -11.79 9.03
N ASN A 204 -5.26 -12.54 8.43
CA ASN A 204 -5.37 -13.00 7.05
C ASN A 204 -6.57 -13.94 6.85
N ILE A 205 -6.79 -14.89 7.76
CA ILE A 205 -7.96 -15.76 7.75
C ILE A 205 -9.24 -14.93 7.86
N PHE A 206 -9.24 -13.95 8.76
CA PHE A 206 -10.37 -13.04 8.92
C PHE A 206 -10.67 -12.27 7.62
N PHE A 207 -9.66 -11.66 6.99
CA PHE A 207 -9.81 -10.95 5.74
C PHE A 207 -10.45 -11.82 4.66
N ILE A 208 -9.94 -13.04 4.46
CA ILE A 208 -10.41 -13.94 3.40
C ILE A 208 -11.86 -14.39 3.67
N LYS A 209 -12.17 -14.84 4.90
CA LYS A 209 -13.51 -15.28 5.26
C LYS A 209 -14.55 -14.16 5.17
N THR A 210 -14.20 -12.98 5.68
CA THR A 210 -15.08 -11.80 5.64
C THR A 210 -15.35 -11.36 4.21
N ALA A 211 -14.34 -11.34 3.34
CA ALA A 211 -14.50 -11.02 1.93
C ALA A 211 -15.45 -11.98 1.21
N LYS A 212 -15.28 -13.29 1.39
CA LYS A 212 -16.17 -14.31 0.80
C LYS A 212 -17.62 -14.14 1.27
N SER A 213 -17.80 -13.99 2.59
CA SER A 213 -19.12 -13.77 3.18
C SER A 213 -19.78 -12.48 2.66
N TYR A 214 -19.02 -11.39 2.61
CA TYR A 214 -19.48 -10.10 2.12
C TYR A 214 -19.92 -10.16 0.66
N LEU A 215 -19.07 -10.67 -0.23
CA LEU A 215 -19.41 -10.79 -1.67
C LEU A 215 -20.65 -11.66 -1.89
N LYS A 216 -20.77 -12.77 -1.15
CA LYS A 216 -21.94 -13.65 -1.22
C LYS A 216 -23.21 -12.96 -0.73
N THR A 217 -23.15 -12.30 0.43
CA THR A 217 -24.32 -11.62 1.05
C THR A 217 -24.81 -10.47 0.18
N MET A 218 -23.88 -9.70 -0.41
CA MET A 218 -24.23 -8.58 -1.30
C MET A 218 -24.60 -9.00 -2.72
N GLY A 219 -24.43 -10.28 -3.08
CA GLY A 219 -24.60 -10.75 -4.46
C GLY A 219 -23.64 -10.04 -5.42
N SER A 220 -22.48 -9.61 -4.93
CA SER A 220 -21.54 -8.79 -5.68
C SER A 220 -20.84 -9.59 -6.77
N LYS A 221 -20.67 -8.97 -7.96
CA LYS A 221 -19.90 -9.52 -9.08
C LYS A 221 -18.44 -9.04 -9.06
N LYS A 222 -18.05 -8.32 -8.02
CA LYS A 222 -16.68 -7.84 -7.83
C LYS A 222 -15.75 -8.99 -7.43
N LYS A 223 -14.45 -8.76 -7.58
CA LYS A 223 -13.42 -9.76 -7.30
C LYS A 223 -12.39 -9.19 -6.33
N ILE A 224 -11.94 -10.00 -5.41
CA ILE A 224 -10.89 -9.65 -4.46
C ILE A 224 -9.72 -10.61 -4.64
N ILE A 225 -8.51 -10.08 -4.72
CA ILE A 225 -7.28 -10.84 -4.90
C ILE A 225 -6.43 -10.65 -3.65
N PHE A 226 -6.27 -11.69 -2.88
CA PHE A 226 -5.35 -11.74 -1.75
C PHE A 226 -3.95 -12.07 -2.26
N VAL A 227 -2.96 -11.29 -1.85
CA VAL A 227 -1.62 -11.36 -2.40
C VAL A 227 -0.58 -11.31 -1.29
N THR A 228 0.41 -12.17 -1.38
CA THR A 228 1.60 -12.12 -0.54
C THR A 228 2.83 -12.52 -1.35
N ASN A 229 3.99 -11.97 -1.03
CA ASN A 229 5.29 -12.42 -1.51
C ASN A 229 5.97 -13.40 -0.55
N ASP A 230 5.33 -13.73 0.58
CA ASP A 230 5.82 -14.68 1.56
C ASP A 230 5.19 -16.07 1.36
N GLU A 231 6.02 -17.09 1.10
CA GLU A 231 5.57 -18.45 0.87
C GLU A 231 4.86 -19.07 2.08
N ASN A 232 5.28 -18.74 3.30
CA ASN A 232 4.66 -19.26 4.50
C ASN A 232 3.23 -18.72 4.64
N THR A 233 3.05 -17.42 4.52
CA THR A 233 1.73 -16.75 4.53
C THR A 233 0.83 -17.28 3.43
N TYR A 234 1.38 -17.52 2.23
CA TYR A 234 0.65 -18.12 1.12
C TYR A 234 0.15 -19.52 1.46
N ASN A 235 1.05 -20.41 1.93
CA ASN A 235 0.72 -21.79 2.28
C ASN A 235 -0.28 -21.87 3.45
N GLU A 236 -0.14 -21.02 4.45
CA GLU A 236 -1.09 -20.91 5.56
C GLU A 236 -2.48 -20.42 5.15
N SER A 237 -2.59 -19.65 4.07
CA SER A 237 -3.87 -19.15 3.56
C SER A 237 -4.54 -20.09 2.57
N MET A 238 -3.78 -21.00 1.93
CA MET A 238 -4.22 -21.82 0.80
C MET A 238 -5.40 -22.74 1.13
N PHE A 239 -5.53 -23.20 2.38
CA PHE A 239 -6.66 -24.08 2.79
C PHE A 239 -8.02 -23.37 2.75
N LEU A 240 -8.05 -22.06 2.57
CA LEU A 240 -9.28 -21.28 2.41
C LEU A 240 -9.75 -21.20 0.95
N PHE A 241 -8.98 -21.73 0.01
CA PHE A 241 -9.22 -21.70 -1.45
C PHE A 241 -9.28 -23.12 -2.00
#